data_a7b229fc843f645033babbf6f45d9153
#
_entry.id   a7b229fc843f645033babbf6f45d9153
#
_cell.length_a   1.000
_cell.length_b   1.000
_cell.length_c   1.000
_cell.angle_alpha   90.00
_cell.angle_beta   90.00
_cell.angle_gamma   90.00
#
_symmetry.space_group_name_H-M   'P 1'
#
loop_
_entity.id
_entity.type
_entity.pdbx_description
1 polymer ?
#
loop_
_entity_poly.entity_id
_entity_poly.type
_entity_poly.pdbx_seq_one_letter_code
_entity_poly.pdbx_strand_id
1 'polypeptide(L)'
;MKKILIVYATKTGSTATAAQLLYDRLTGREVTLCTTDAPEADPTAYDIVVIGGCIRYGKLYKPVREYLQKWDAVLAEKQTGYFLLCGYPDSVEEYYEKVLTGEQAERAFSLACFGGEMVPAHAKSLWDKLVLKIERDNILGGGNNGDQREDMVIPTISEENIAQFAGQLKQLSL
;
A
#
# COMPACT_ATOMS: atom_id res chain seq x y z
N MET A 1 -21.72 12.88 7.27
CA MET A 1 -20.30 12.46 7.18
C MET A 1 -20.21 11.34 6.16
N LYS A 2 -19.22 11.37 5.28
CA LYS A 2 -19.02 10.30 4.30
C LYS A 2 -18.47 9.05 4.98
N LYS A 3 -18.92 7.88 4.51
CA LYS A 3 -18.46 6.57 4.98
C LYS A 3 -17.19 6.17 4.25
N ILE A 4 -16.19 5.78 4.99
CA ILE A 4 -14.86 5.43 4.47
C ILE A 4 -14.63 3.94 4.64
N LEU A 5 -14.20 3.26 3.58
CA LEU A 5 -13.67 1.91 3.62
C LEU A 5 -12.16 1.97 3.44
N ILE A 6 -11.40 1.38 4.34
CA ILE A 6 -9.98 1.06 4.16
C ILE A 6 -9.88 -0.44 3.98
N VAL A 7 -9.61 -0.88 2.75
CA VAL A 7 -9.49 -2.30 2.41
C VAL A 7 -8.06 -2.62 1.99
N TYR A 8 -7.51 -3.71 2.51
CA TYR A 8 -6.12 -4.07 2.22
C TYR A 8 -5.92 -5.59 2.15
N ALA A 9 -4.80 -5.99 1.57
CA ALA A 9 -4.30 -7.36 1.70
C ALA A 9 -2.82 -7.36 2.08
N THR A 10 -2.46 -8.28 2.95
CA THR A 10 -1.10 -8.41 3.47
C THR A 10 -0.68 -9.88 3.51
N LYS A 11 0.60 -10.15 3.29
CA LYS A 11 1.18 -11.48 3.48
C LYS A 11 2.10 -11.55 4.70
N THR A 12 2.82 -10.46 4.98
CA THR A 12 3.84 -10.40 6.02
C THR A 12 3.44 -9.53 7.21
N GLY A 13 2.33 -8.80 7.11
CA GLY A 13 1.81 -7.93 8.17
C GLY A 13 2.05 -6.44 7.96
N SER A 14 3.07 -6.03 7.20
CA SER A 14 3.44 -4.61 7.06
C SER A 14 2.31 -3.75 6.49
N THR A 15 1.56 -4.27 5.49
CA THR A 15 0.40 -3.53 4.95
C THR A 15 -0.70 -3.38 6.00
N ALA A 16 -0.91 -4.38 6.85
CA ALA A 16 -1.87 -4.30 7.95
C ALA A 16 -1.46 -3.23 8.98
N THR A 17 -0.18 -3.18 9.33
CA THR A 17 0.37 -2.16 10.23
C THR A 17 0.16 -0.75 9.65
N ALA A 18 0.48 -0.55 8.38
CA ALA A 18 0.30 0.74 7.72
C ALA A 18 -1.18 1.15 7.62
N ALA A 19 -2.07 0.20 7.31
CA ALA A 19 -3.51 0.42 7.28
C ALA A 19 -4.07 0.79 8.66
N GLN A 20 -3.59 0.14 9.73
CA GLN A 20 -3.98 0.46 11.11
C GLN A 20 -3.50 1.86 11.51
N LEU A 21 -2.26 2.22 11.19
CA LEU A 21 -1.73 3.56 11.44
C LEU A 21 -2.53 4.65 10.71
N LEU A 22 -3.01 4.39 9.50
CA LEU A 22 -3.91 5.29 8.79
C LEU A 22 -5.27 5.38 9.49
N TYR A 23 -5.87 4.25 9.84
CA TYR A 23 -7.15 4.18 10.56
C TYR A 23 -7.11 4.97 11.87
N ASP A 24 -6.07 4.81 12.67
CA ASP A 24 -5.90 5.49 13.95
C ASP A 24 -5.85 7.02 13.83
N ARG A 25 -5.41 7.52 12.66
CA ARG A 25 -5.38 8.96 12.35
C ARG A 25 -6.74 9.54 11.92
N LEU A 26 -7.75 8.70 11.68
CA LEU A 26 -9.09 9.12 11.21
C LEU A 26 -10.13 9.20 12.33
N THR A 27 -9.70 9.44 13.56
CA THR A 27 -10.58 9.58 14.73
C THR A 27 -11.74 10.56 14.47
N GLY A 28 -12.95 10.18 14.85
CA GLY A 28 -14.15 10.99 14.65
C GLY A 28 -14.76 10.87 13.24
N ARG A 29 -14.28 9.95 12.40
CA ARG A 29 -14.85 9.60 11.09
C ARG A 29 -15.54 8.23 11.16
N GLU A 30 -16.47 7.98 10.24
CA GLU A 30 -17.12 6.67 10.06
C GLU A 30 -16.21 5.83 9.12
N VAL A 31 -15.33 5.03 9.71
CA VAL A 31 -14.31 4.25 8.98
C VAL A 31 -14.45 2.78 9.27
N THR A 32 -14.49 1.97 8.23
CA THR A 32 -14.34 0.52 8.29
C THR A 32 -12.93 0.14 7.80
N LEU A 33 -12.23 -0.67 8.58
CA LEU A 33 -10.93 -1.23 8.22
C LEU A 33 -11.06 -2.75 8.12
N CYS A 34 -10.78 -3.31 6.95
CA CYS A 34 -10.87 -4.76 6.74
C CYS A 34 -9.93 -5.28 5.65
N THR A 35 -9.79 -6.59 5.57
CA THR A 35 -9.07 -7.26 4.47
C THR A 35 -9.96 -7.44 3.24
N THR A 36 -9.35 -7.65 2.07
CA THR A 36 -10.06 -7.80 0.78
C THR A 36 -11.02 -9.00 0.73
N ASP A 37 -10.88 -9.96 1.62
CA ASP A 37 -11.70 -11.17 1.73
C ASP A 37 -12.77 -11.10 2.84
N ALA A 38 -12.81 -10.01 3.58
CA ALA A 38 -13.83 -9.81 4.61
C ALA A 38 -15.21 -9.49 4.01
N PRO A 39 -16.31 -9.86 4.68
CA PRO A 39 -17.66 -9.50 4.24
C PRO A 39 -17.86 -7.99 4.09
N GLU A 40 -17.22 -7.19 4.94
CA GLU A 40 -17.29 -5.73 4.97
C GLU A 40 -16.52 -5.06 3.83
N ALA A 41 -15.76 -5.84 3.04
CA ALA A 41 -14.96 -5.33 1.91
C ALA A 41 -15.81 -4.94 0.67
N ASP A 42 -17.14 -5.12 0.71
CA ASP A 42 -18.05 -4.66 -0.33
C ASP A 42 -18.06 -3.11 -0.37
N PRO A 43 -17.57 -2.46 -1.45
CA PRO A 43 -17.45 -1.01 -1.49
C PRO A 43 -18.78 -0.27 -1.76
N THR A 44 -19.86 -0.99 -2.05
CA THR A 44 -21.15 -0.37 -2.47
C THR A 44 -21.73 0.57 -1.41
N ALA A 45 -21.55 0.26 -0.12
CA ALA A 45 -22.09 1.01 1.00
C ALA A 45 -21.24 2.22 1.43
N TYR A 46 -20.12 2.49 0.76
CA TYR A 46 -19.17 3.53 1.13
C TYR A 46 -19.08 4.63 0.08
N ASP A 47 -18.72 5.83 0.52
CA ASP A 47 -18.51 7.00 -0.34
C ASP A 47 -17.06 7.12 -0.80
N ILE A 48 -16.14 6.75 0.09
CA ILE A 48 -14.69 6.81 -0.13
C ILE A 48 -14.09 5.43 0.11
N VAL A 49 -13.27 4.97 -0.82
CA VAL A 49 -12.60 3.67 -0.72
C VAL A 49 -11.10 3.85 -0.83
N VAL A 50 -10.38 3.45 0.21
CA VAL A 50 -8.92 3.43 0.26
C VAL A 50 -8.45 1.99 0.09
N ILE A 51 -7.61 1.74 -0.92
CA ILE A 51 -7.13 0.41 -1.26
C ILE A 51 -5.63 0.32 -0.94
N GLY A 52 -5.27 -0.61 -0.06
CA GLY A 52 -3.90 -0.84 0.38
C GLY A 52 -3.31 -2.15 -0.12
N GLY A 53 -2.07 -2.10 -0.61
CA GLY A 53 -1.38 -3.29 -1.08
C GLY A 53 0.12 -3.21 -0.95
N CYS A 54 0.79 -4.31 -1.26
CA CYS A 54 2.24 -4.36 -1.35
C CYS A 54 2.69 -4.86 -2.72
N ILE A 55 3.85 -4.36 -3.15
CA ILE A 55 4.53 -4.86 -4.35
C ILE A 55 5.35 -6.09 -3.96
N ARG A 56 5.14 -7.17 -4.69
CA ARG A 56 5.88 -8.43 -4.54
C ARG A 56 6.35 -8.90 -5.91
N TYR A 57 7.66 -9.10 -6.05
CA TYR A 57 8.25 -9.51 -7.33
C TYR A 57 7.83 -8.59 -8.50
N GLY A 58 7.83 -7.27 -8.26
CA GLY A 58 7.43 -6.27 -9.25
C GLY A 58 5.93 -6.24 -9.60
N LYS A 59 5.09 -6.94 -8.84
CA LYS A 59 3.64 -7.01 -9.07
C LYS A 59 2.86 -6.67 -7.81
N LEU A 60 1.69 -6.06 -7.98
CA LEU A 60 0.74 -5.86 -6.89
C LEU A 60 0.30 -7.22 -6.33
N TYR A 61 0.22 -7.33 -5.02
CA TYR A 61 -0.21 -8.56 -4.35
C TYR A 61 -1.56 -9.06 -4.87
N LYS A 62 -1.63 -10.35 -5.20
CA LYS A 62 -2.74 -10.96 -5.95
C LYS A 62 -4.13 -10.63 -5.37
N PRO A 63 -4.42 -10.76 -4.06
CA PRO A 63 -5.75 -10.47 -3.54
C PRO A 63 -6.21 -9.02 -3.79
N VAL A 64 -5.28 -8.04 -3.80
CA VAL A 64 -5.63 -6.66 -4.12
C VAL A 64 -5.98 -6.52 -5.61
N ARG A 65 -5.23 -7.17 -6.50
CA ARG A 65 -5.57 -7.16 -7.94
C ARG A 65 -6.93 -7.78 -8.21
N GLU A 66 -7.25 -8.90 -7.57
CA GLU A 66 -8.55 -9.56 -7.69
C GLU A 66 -9.68 -8.68 -7.16
N TYR A 67 -9.43 -7.97 -6.06
CA TYR A 67 -10.37 -7.00 -5.51
C TYR A 67 -10.64 -5.85 -6.49
N LEU A 68 -9.59 -5.25 -7.07
CA LEU A 68 -9.72 -4.18 -8.06
C LEU A 68 -10.50 -4.65 -9.30
N GLN A 69 -10.22 -5.85 -9.80
CA GLN A 69 -10.94 -6.41 -10.95
C GLN A 69 -12.41 -6.69 -10.64
N LYS A 70 -12.69 -7.25 -9.47
CA LYS A 70 -14.06 -7.57 -9.04
C LYS A 70 -14.93 -6.34 -8.90
N TRP A 71 -14.37 -5.25 -8.38
CA TRP A 71 -15.12 -4.06 -8.00
C TRP A 71 -14.89 -2.85 -8.90
N ASP A 72 -14.24 -3.03 -10.05
CA ASP A 72 -13.82 -1.93 -10.94
C ASP A 72 -14.97 -0.97 -11.27
N ALA A 73 -16.13 -1.48 -11.69
CA ALA A 73 -17.30 -0.66 -12.03
C ALA A 73 -17.84 0.13 -10.82
N VAL A 74 -17.84 -0.48 -9.63
CA VAL A 74 -18.29 0.20 -8.40
C VAL A 74 -17.29 1.26 -7.98
N LEU A 75 -16.01 0.94 -8.00
CA LEU A 75 -14.93 1.86 -7.65
C LEU A 75 -14.85 3.06 -8.58
N ALA A 76 -15.28 2.91 -9.84
CA ALA A 76 -15.37 4.00 -10.81
C ALA A 76 -16.31 5.13 -10.36
N GLU A 77 -17.31 4.82 -9.54
CA GLU A 77 -18.30 5.76 -9.01
C GLU A 77 -17.95 6.33 -7.63
N LYS A 78 -16.82 5.86 -7.04
CA LYS A 78 -16.40 6.25 -5.69
C LYS A 78 -15.20 7.20 -5.72
N GLN A 79 -15.01 7.94 -4.62
CA GLN A 79 -13.74 8.60 -4.38
C GLN A 79 -12.73 7.54 -3.93
N THR A 80 -11.70 7.31 -4.74
CA THR A 80 -10.71 6.28 -4.46
C THR A 80 -9.35 6.88 -4.11
N GLY A 81 -8.62 6.21 -3.22
CA GLY A 81 -7.23 6.49 -2.92
C GLY A 81 -6.47 5.18 -2.76
N TYR A 82 -5.19 5.21 -3.07
CA TYR A 82 -4.36 4.01 -3.05
C TYR A 82 -3.10 4.24 -2.24
N PHE A 83 -2.71 3.24 -1.45
CA PHE A 83 -1.38 3.22 -0.86
C PHE A 83 -0.67 1.90 -1.14
N LEU A 84 0.60 2.00 -1.44
CA LEU A 84 1.46 0.86 -1.68
C LEU A 84 2.59 0.79 -0.65
N LEU A 85 2.93 -0.44 -0.28
CA LEU A 85 4.19 -0.73 0.38
C LEU A 85 5.12 -1.37 -0.64
N CYS A 86 6.30 -0.78 -0.81
CA CYS A 86 7.32 -1.28 -1.73
C CYS A 86 8.72 -1.05 -1.17
N GLY A 87 9.65 -1.91 -1.56
CA GLY A 87 11.05 -1.81 -1.12
C GLY A 87 11.83 -0.65 -1.75
N TYR A 88 11.27 -0.04 -2.80
CA TYR A 88 11.87 1.08 -3.56
C TYR A 88 10.87 2.23 -3.65
N PRO A 89 10.76 3.08 -2.61
CA PRO A 89 9.80 4.18 -2.58
C PRO A 89 9.95 5.18 -3.75
N ASP A 90 11.17 5.39 -4.23
CA ASP A 90 11.46 6.30 -5.34
C ASP A 90 10.90 5.81 -6.69
N SER A 91 10.57 4.53 -6.80
CA SER A 91 9.96 3.92 -8.00
C SER A 91 8.44 3.77 -7.88
N VAL A 92 7.80 4.44 -6.94
CA VAL A 92 6.35 4.27 -6.68
C VAL A 92 5.50 4.64 -7.90
N GLU A 93 5.87 5.66 -8.66
CA GLU A 93 5.16 6.08 -9.87
C GLU A 93 5.15 4.97 -10.92
N GLU A 94 6.29 4.35 -11.19
CA GLU A 94 6.39 3.21 -12.11
C GLU A 94 5.54 2.01 -11.64
N TYR A 95 5.42 1.80 -10.33
CA TYR A 95 4.55 0.75 -9.81
C TYR A 95 3.09 1.08 -10.05
N TYR A 96 2.66 2.32 -9.82
CA TYR A 96 1.28 2.73 -10.08
C TYR A 96 0.91 2.60 -11.56
N GLU A 97 1.79 2.98 -12.48
CA GLU A 97 1.60 2.78 -13.92
C GLU A 97 1.41 1.31 -14.32
N LYS A 98 2.03 0.39 -13.56
CA LYS A 98 1.94 -1.06 -13.82
C LYS A 98 0.74 -1.74 -13.15
N VAL A 99 0.21 -1.16 -12.08
CA VAL A 99 -0.80 -1.83 -11.24
C VAL A 99 -2.20 -1.24 -11.35
N LEU A 100 -2.32 0.01 -11.80
CA LEU A 100 -3.60 0.69 -12.05
C LEU A 100 -3.76 0.96 -13.54
N THR A 101 -5.01 1.04 -13.99
CA THR A 101 -5.30 1.62 -15.31
C THR A 101 -5.13 3.14 -15.25
N GLY A 102 -4.91 3.80 -16.40
CA GLY A 102 -4.84 5.26 -16.46
C GLY A 102 -6.05 5.93 -15.83
N GLU A 103 -7.25 5.42 -16.11
CA GLU A 103 -8.50 5.92 -15.55
C GLU A 103 -8.60 5.75 -14.03
N GLN A 104 -8.11 4.64 -13.47
CA GLN A 104 -8.07 4.43 -12.02
C GLN A 104 -7.11 5.42 -11.35
N ALA A 105 -5.95 5.66 -11.94
CA ALA A 105 -4.96 6.59 -11.42
C ALA A 105 -5.46 8.05 -11.50
N GLU A 106 -6.07 8.46 -12.62
CA GLU A 106 -6.60 9.82 -12.80
C GLU A 106 -7.76 10.16 -11.85
N ARG A 107 -8.59 9.18 -11.50
CA ARG A 107 -9.71 9.35 -10.57
C ARG A 107 -9.30 9.32 -9.10
N ALA A 108 -8.11 8.83 -8.81
CA ALA A 108 -7.64 8.71 -7.43
C ALA A 108 -7.37 10.10 -6.82
N PHE A 109 -7.89 10.34 -5.62
CA PHE A 109 -7.57 11.56 -4.89
C PHE A 109 -6.12 11.54 -4.36
N SER A 110 -5.53 10.37 -4.20
CA SER A 110 -4.14 10.21 -3.78
C SER A 110 -3.58 8.84 -4.19
N LEU A 111 -2.34 8.85 -4.65
CA LEU A 111 -1.51 7.68 -4.90
C LEU A 111 -0.27 7.81 -4.00
N ALA A 112 -0.18 7.01 -2.95
CA ALA A 112 0.86 7.15 -1.94
C ALA A 112 1.74 5.91 -1.80
N CYS A 113 3.01 6.10 -1.48
CA CYS A 113 3.87 5.06 -0.95
C CYS A 113 3.97 5.22 0.56
N PHE A 114 3.60 4.19 1.31
CA PHE A 114 3.76 4.20 2.76
C PHE A 114 5.10 3.58 3.20
N GLY A 115 6.07 3.56 2.29
CA GLY A 115 7.36 2.92 2.52
C GLY A 115 7.29 1.41 2.32
N GLY A 116 8.20 0.71 2.93
CA GLY A 116 8.25 -0.75 2.88
C GLY A 116 9.06 -1.28 4.05
N GLU A 117 8.78 -2.49 4.46
CA GLU A 117 9.48 -3.12 5.55
C GLU A 117 10.06 -4.44 5.05
N MET A 118 11.39 -4.53 4.99
CA MET A 118 12.10 -5.76 4.67
C MET A 118 12.53 -6.47 5.94
N VAL A 119 11.59 -7.10 6.64
CA VAL A 119 11.90 -7.86 7.86
C VAL A 119 12.03 -9.34 7.51
N PRO A 120 13.26 -9.91 7.54
CA PRO A 120 13.49 -11.33 7.26
C PRO A 120 12.68 -12.26 8.16
N ALA A 121 12.38 -11.85 9.39
CA ALA A 121 11.56 -12.61 10.33
C ALA A 121 10.10 -12.79 9.88
N HIS A 122 9.58 -11.92 9.01
CA HIS A 122 8.24 -12.02 8.44
C HIS A 122 8.17 -12.88 7.18
N ALA A 123 9.31 -13.34 6.66
CA ALA A 123 9.37 -14.21 5.50
C ALA A 123 8.91 -15.64 5.89
N LYS A 124 7.74 -16.04 5.40
CA LYS A 124 7.11 -17.34 5.75
C LYS A 124 7.58 -18.49 4.85
N SER A 125 8.22 -18.21 3.72
CA SER A 125 8.71 -19.22 2.79
C SER A 125 10.21 -19.10 2.51
N LEU A 126 10.85 -20.19 2.08
CA LEU A 126 12.25 -20.18 1.63
C LEU A 126 12.46 -19.21 0.45
N TRP A 127 11.47 -19.11 -0.44
CA TRP A 127 11.49 -18.17 -1.55
C TRP A 127 11.42 -16.72 -1.10
N ASP A 128 10.54 -16.40 -0.14
CA ASP A 128 10.46 -15.05 0.43
C ASP A 128 11.81 -14.66 1.06
N LYS A 129 12.46 -15.59 1.77
CA LYS A 129 13.78 -15.35 2.38
C LYS A 129 14.88 -15.14 1.34
N LEU A 130 14.85 -15.93 0.25
CA LEU A 130 15.82 -15.80 -0.84
C LEU A 130 15.67 -14.46 -1.56
N VAL A 131 14.42 -14.06 -1.87
CA VAL A 131 14.15 -12.79 -2.56
C VAL A 131 14.49 -11.61 -1.68
N LEU A 132 14.11 -11.64 -0.39
CA LEU A 132 14.53 -10.60 0.56
C LEU A 132 16.05 -10.47 0.65
N LYS A 133 16.77 -11.60 0.57
CA LYS A 133 18.22 -11.58 0.54
C LYS A 133 18.75 -10.94 -0.75
N ILE A 134 18.21 -11.31 -1.91
CA ILE A 134 18.61 -10.75 -3.21
C ILE A 134 18.27 -9.26 -3.27
N GLU A 135 17.06 -8.87 -2.89
CA GLU A 135 16.64 -7.46 -2.87
C GLU A 135 17.48 -6.65 -1.89
N ARG A 136 17.73 -7.19 -0.69
CA ARG A 136 18.63 -6.56 0.27
C ARG A 136 20.05 -6.41 -0.31
N ASP A 137 20.58 -7.45 -0.94
CA ASP A 137 21.92 -7.41 -1.53
C ASP A 137 21.97 -6.44 -2.73
N ASN A 138 20.88 -6.28 -3.47
CA ASN A 138 20.75 -5.27 -4.54
C ASN A 138 20.66 -3.84 -3.96
N ILE A 139 19.87 -3.62 -2.91
CA ILE A 139 19.77 -2.33 -2.21
C ILE A 139 21.10 -2.01 -1.54
N LEU A 140 21.77 -3.01 -0.95
CA LEU A 140 23.05 -2.86 -0.27
C LEU A 140 24.26 -2.84 -1.22
N GLY A 141 24.02 -2.75 -2.54
CA GLY A 141 25.07 -2.55 -3.55
C GLY A 141 25.80 -3.82 -3.89
N GLY A 142 25.17 -4.70 -4.64
CA GLY A 142 25.79 -5.77 -5.37
C GLY A 142 26.68 -5.28 -6.52
N GLY A 143 27.51 -4.30 -6.25
CA GLY A 143 28.53 -3.77 -7.14
C GLY A 143 29.83 -3.63 -6.39
N ASN A 144 30.85 -4.24 -6.93
CA ASN A 144 32.23 -4.31 -6.47
C ASN A 144 32.88 -2.92 -6.27
N ASN A 145 32.46 -2.14 -5.26
CA ASN A 145 33.16 -0.95 -4.78
C ASN A 145 33.02 -0.82 -3.26
N GLY A 146 34.05 -1.16 -2.57
CA GLY A 146 34.10 -1.30 -1.12
C GLY A 146 34.21 0.00 -0.32
N ASP A 147 33.41 1.04 -0.60
CA ASP A 147 33.58 2.27 0.20
C ASP A 147 32.34 3.18 0.38
N GLN A 148 31.12 2.69 0.17
CA GLN A 148 29.91 3.48 0.45
C GLN A 148 28.84 2.67 1.19
N ARG A 149 29.20 2.08 2.35
CA ARG A 149 28.30 1.22 3.14
C ARG A 149 27.58 1.92 4.30
N GLU A 150 27.79 3.21 4.53
CA GLU A 150 27.34 3.87 5.77
C GLU A 150 25.98 4.57 5.70
N ASP A 151 25.36 4.79 4.53
CA ASP A 151 24.13 5.58 4.43
C ASP A 151 22.91 4.88 3.80
N MET A 152 22.89 3.55 3.76
CA MET A 152 21.73 2.87 3.18
C MET A 152 20.64 2.63 4.21
N VAL A 153 19.62 3.49 4.13
CA VAL A 153 18.39 3.40 4.95
C VAL A 153 17.55 2.21 4.48
N ILE A 154 17.39 1.22 5.34
CA ILE A 154 16.41 0.14 5.12
C ILE A 154 15.02 0.78 5.07
N PRO A 155 14.22 0.56 4.01
CA PRO A 155 12.89 1.13 3.93
C PRO A 155 12.04 0.74 5.13
N THR A 156 11.45 1.72 5.78
CA THR A 156 10.51 1.56 6.90
C THR A 156 9.14 2.11 6.53
N ILE A 157 8.13 1.81 7.32
CA ILE A 157 6.81 2.43 7.16
C ILE A 157 6.95 3.93 7.42
N SER A 158 6.52 4.75 6.45
CA SER A 158 6.59 6.22 6.53
C SER A 158 5.37 6.79 7.23
N GLU A 159 5.51 7.16 8.48
CA GLU A 159 4.45 7.82 9.24
C GLU A 159 4.10 9.20 8.67
N GLU A 160 5.05 9.89 8.06
CA GLU A 160 4.85 11.18 7.40
C GLU A 160 3.90 11.05 6.21
N ASN A 161 4.15 10.09 5.30
CA ASN A 161 3.30 9.85 4.14
C ASN A 161 1.89 9.40 4.56
N ILE A 162 1.78 8.60 5.61
CA ILE A 162 0.48 8.22 6.20
C ILE A 162 -0.25 9.44 6.75
N ALA A 163 0.44 10.34 7.45
CA ALA A 163 -0.17 11.55 8.00
C ALA A 163 -0.66 12.50 6.90
N GLN A 164 0.13 12.66 5.83
CA GLN A 164 -0.26 13.47 4.67
C GLN A 164 -1.51 12.88 3.98
N PHE A 165 -1.53 11.58 3.73
CA PHE A 165 -2.68 10.88 3.14
C PHE A 165 -3.93 11.01 4.02
N ALA A 166 -3.79 10.83 5.34
CA ALA A 166 -4.88 11.02 6.29
C ALA A 166 -5.43 12.44 6.27
N GLY A 167 -4.57 13.44 6.10
CA GLY A 167 -4.96 14.85 5.96
C GLY A 167 -5.86 15.07 4.74
N GLN A 168 -5.48 14.56 3.58
CA GLN A 168 -6.28 14.62 2.36
C GLN A 168 -7.63 13.91 2.54
N LEU A 169 -7.62 12.71 3.13
CA LEU A 169 -8.82 11.92 3.36
C LEU A 169 -9.80 12.61 4.33
N LYS A 170 -9.29 13.28 5.35
CA LYS A 170 -10.11 14.08 6.28
C LYS A 170 -10.83 15.24 5.59
N GLN A 171 -10.18 15.92 4.65
CA GLN A 171 -10.78 17.01 3.89
C GLN A 171 -11.90 16.52 2.99
N LEU A 172 -11.74 15.35 2.35
CA LEU A 172 -12.74 14.74 1.49
C LEU A 172 -13.96 14.19 2.23
N SER A 173 -13.80 13.87 3.51
CA SER A 173 -14.84 13.21 4.34
C SER A 173 -15.70 14.19 5.15
N LEU A 174 -15.49 15.49 4.96
CA LEU A 174 -16.37 16.53 5.49
C LEU A 174 -17.69 16.54 4.74
#